data_269e4c9af1271d8cc9bfe9a3a9084ad4
#
_entry.id   269e4c9af1271d8cc9bfe9a3a9084ad4
#
_cell.length_a   1.000
_cell.length_b   1.000
_cell.length_c   1.000
_cell.angle_alpha   90.00
_cell.angle_beta   90.00
_cell.angle_gamma   90.00
#
_symmetry.space_group_name_H-M   'P 1'
#
loop_
_entity.id
_entity.type
_entity.pdbx_description
1 polymer ?
#
loop_
_entity_poly.entity_id
_entity_poly.type
_entity_poly.pdbx_seq_one_letter_code
_entity_poly.pdbx_strand_id
1 'polypeptide(L)'
;MTGICAGRVVVVTGAGRGLGRAHALALAAEGAQVVVNDLGVAADGAGASAGPAQQVADEIRAHGGQAVAHSGDITTTEGAASLVATALDTFGRLDTLVNNAGFLRDRMLVNLDEDDWDAVIRVHLKGHFLPLRHAAAHWRAEAKSGRTPDARVINTSSGAGLLGSVGQGNYSAAKAGIIGLTLVAAAEMARYGVQINAIAPAARTRMTERTFAATMAAPADGEFDAMAPENVSPLVVWLSSADSAGVTGRVFEAEAGRITVMEGWRPGPTADKGSRWTPAEAGAAARRLLAVAEEPGAVYGAR
;
A
#
# COMPACT_ATOMS: atom_id res chain seq x y z
N MET A 1 7.59 -17.68 -20.78
CA MET A 1 6.27 -16.98 -20.93
C MET A 1 6.54 -15.48 -20.89
N THR A 2 6.03 -14.76 -21.84
CA THR A 2 6.13 -13.30 -21.88
C THR A 2 4.92 -12.72 -21.16
N GLY A 3 5.00 -12.62 -19.84
CA GLY A 3 3.96 -11.98 -19.03
C GLY A 3 3.99 -10.44 -19.14
N ILE A 4 2.96 -9.76 -18.62
CA ILE A 4 2.82 -8.29 -18.74
C ILE A 4 3.87 -7.50 -17.94
N CYS A 5 4.61 -8.15 -17.04
CA CYS A 5 5.72 -7.58 -16.27
C CYS A 5 7.11 -8.07 -16.77
N ALA A 6 7.18 -8.71 -17.95
CA ALA A 6 8.44 -9.26 -18.48
C ALA A 6 9.55 -8.19 -18.55
N GLY A 7 10.72 -8.51 -17.96
CA GLY A 7 11.89 -7.64 -17.95
C GLY A 7 11.81 -6.45 -16.98
N ARG A 8 10.76 -6.30 -16.19
CA ARG A 8 10.67 -5.29 -15.11
C ARG A 8 11.30 -5.80 -13.83
N VAL A 9 11.94 -4.92 -13.10
CA VAL A 9 12.48 -5.18 -11.75
C VAL A 9 11.55 -4.56 -10.73
N VAL A 10 11.04 -5.39 -9.83
CA VAL A 10 10.03 -5.03 -8.84
C VAL A 10 10.54 -5.27 -7.42
N VAL A 11 10.45 -4.27 -6.57
CA VAL A 11 10.66 -4.40 -5.12
C VAL A 11 9.31 -4.55 -4.44
N VAL A 12 9.15 -5.56 -3.58
CA VAL A 12 7.95 -5.73 -2.73
C VAL A 12 8.37 -5.76 -1.27
N THR A 13 7.81 -4.85 -0.46
CA THR A 13 8.08 -4.80 0.99
C THR A 13 7.06 -5.62 1.78
N GLY A 14 7.49 -6.26 2.89
CA GLY A 14 6.65 -7.17 3.65
C GLY A 14 6.24 -8.40 2.83
N ALA A 15 7.14 -8.88 1.97
CA ALA A 15 6.83 -9.88 0.95
C ALA A 15 7.07 -11.34 1.40
N GLY A 16 7.42 -11.57 2.65
CA GLY A 16 7.65 -12.92 3.17
C GLY A 16 6.38 -13.72 3.43
N ARG A 17 5.22 -13.06 3.52
CA ARG A 17 3.94 -13.71 3.88
C ARG A 17 2.73 -12.91 3.35
N GLY A 18 1.53 -13.54 3.41
CA GLY A 18 0.25 -12.89 3.11
C GLY A 18 0.19 -12.19 1.77
N LEU A 19 -0.36 -10.98 1.74
CA LEU A 19 -0.50 -10.17 0.51
C LEU A 19 0.82 -9.94 -0.21
N GLY A 20 1.87 -9.54 0.54
CA GLY A 20 3.17 -9.27 -0.08
C GLY A 20 3.79 -10.50 -0.76
N ARG A 21 3.66 -11.70 -0.14
CA ARG A 21 4.08 -12.96 -0.78
C ARG A 21 3.25 -13.24 -2.04
N ALA A 22 1.93 -13.11 -1.96
CA ALA A 22 1.06 -13.32 -3.12
C ALA A 22 1.41 -12.36 -4.27
N HIS A 23 1.68 -11.09 -3.97
CA HIS A 23 2.13 -10.12 -4.97
C HIS A 23 3.48 -10.50 -5.59
N ALA A 24 4.47 -10.89 -4.77
CA ALA A 24 5.80 -11.26 -5.24
C ALA A 24 5.75 -12.46 -6.19
N LEU A 25 4.97 -13.50 -5.85
CA LEU A 25 4.78 -14.67 -6.68
C LEU A 25 4.05 -14.34 -7.98
N ALA A 26 2.97 -13.57 -7.91
CA ALA A 26 2.21 -13.19 -9.10
C ALA A 26 3.03 -12.31 -10.07
N LEU A 27 3.81 -11.36 -9.56
CA LEU A 27 4.72 -10.54 -10.36
C LEU A 27 5.79 -11.39 -11.05
N ALA A 28 6.39 -12.34 -10.32
CA ALA A 28 7.37 -13.27 -10.89
C ALA A 28 6.77 -14.18 -11.96
N ALA A 29 5.54 -14.69 -11.77
CA ALA A 29 4.82 -15.47 -12.76
C ALA A 29 4.55 -14.69 -14.05
N GLU A 30 4.40 -13.37 -13.96
CA GLU A 30 4.25 -12.45 -15.09
C GLU A 30 5.59 -11.90 -15.62
N GLY A 31 6.71 -12.56 -15.27
CA GLY A 31 8.03 -12.33 -15.84
C GLY A 31 8.84 -11.20 -15.18
N ALA A 32 8.43 -10.68 -14.04
CA ALA A 32 9.22 -9.70 -13.29
C ALA A 32 10.41 -10.36 -12.56
N GLN A 33 11.48 -9.61 -12.39
CA GLN A 33 12.58 -9.89 -11.47
C GLN A 33 12.24 -9.25 -10.12
N VAL A 34 12.26 -10.01 -9.02
CA VAL A 34 11.65 -9.56 -7.77
C VAL A 34 12.69 -9.43 -6.65
N VAL A 35 12.75 -8.27 -6.01
CA VAL A 35 13.41 -8.10 -4.71
C VAL A 35 12.35 -8.32 -3.63
N VAL A 36 12.48 -9.39 -2.88
CA VAL A 36 11.59 -9.79 -1.80
C VAL A 36 12.12 -9.22 -0.49
N ASN A 37 11.51 -8.14 0.01
CA ASN A 37 11.91 -7.58 1.30
C ASN A 37 10.95 -8.03 2.40
N ASP A 38 11.51 -8.55 3.49
CA ASP A 38 10.78 -8.82 4.73
C ASP A 38 11.75 -8.83 5.92
N LEU A 39 11.43 -8.12 6.98
CA LEU A 39 12.21 -8.11 8.22
C LEU A 39 12.01 -9.43 9.02
N GLY A 40 10.99 -10.21 8.69
CA GLY A 40 10.70 -11.50 9.30
C GLY A 40 10.13 -11.41 10.71
N VAL A 41 9.51 -10.28 11.05
CA VAL A 41 8.89 -10.06 12.37
C VAL A 41 7.61 -10.89 12.56
N ALA A 42 7.23 -11.10 13.81
CA ALA A 42 5.95 -11.66 14.17
C ALA A 42 4.77 -10.74 13.81
N ALA A 43 3.51 -11.20 14.00
CA ALA A 43 2.31 -10.44 13.64
C ALA A 43 2.11 -9.15 14.45
N ASP A 44 2.76 -9.03 15.60
CA ASP A 44 2.78 -7.85 16.47
C ASP A 44 3.99 -6.93 16.22
N GLY A 45 4.85 -7.27 15.25
CA GLY A 45 6.06 -6.53 14.90
C GLY A 45 7.30 -6.90 15.71
N ALA A 46 7.26 -7.94 16.57
CA ALA A 46 8.41 -8.37 17.37
C ALA A 46 9.34 -9.34 16.62
N GLY A 47 10.62 -9.34 16.99
CA GLY A 47 11.66 -10.19 16.40
C GLY A 47 12.08 -9.75 15.00
N ALA A 48 13.10 -10.41 14.45
CA ALA A 48 13.53 -10.27 13.06
C ALA A 48 14.17 -11.57 12.56
N SER A 49 13.97 -11.93 11.29
CA SER A 49 14.56 -13.12 10.65
C SER A 49 14.57 -12.96 9.12
N ALA A 50 15.70 -13.26 8.48
CA ALA A 50 15.79 -13.26 7.03
C ALA A 50 15.02 -14.42 6.35
N GLY A 51 14.62 -15.45 7.13
CA GLY A 51 14.02 -16.68 6.62
C GLY A 51 12.79 -16.48 5.72
N PRO A 52 11.78 -15.68 6.08
CA PRO A 52 10.58 -15.50 5.26
C PRO A 52 10.85 -14.92 3.88
N ALA A 53 11.70 -13.87 3.79
CA ALA A 53 12.07 -13.28 2.50
C ALA A 53 12.83 -14.30 1.63
N GLN A 54 13.76 -15.03 2.24
CA GLN A 54 14.55 -16.04 1.55
C GLN A 54 13.68 -17.17 1.02
N GLN A 55 12.72 -17.67 1.82
CA GLN A 55 11.80 -18.73 1.40
C GLN A 55 11.01 -18.34 0.15
N VAL A 56 10.46 -17.12 0.09
CA VAL A 56 9.72 -16.63 -1.09
C VAL A 56 10.64 -16.46 -2.29
N ALA A 57 11.86 -15.94 -2.09
CA ALA A 57 12.82 -15.84 -3.19
C ALA A 57 13.23 -17.21 -3.73
N ASP A 58 13.41 -18.21 -2.87
CA ASP A 58 13.69 -19.60 -3.26
C ASP A 58 12.51 -20.23 -4.02
N GLU A 59 11.28 -19.99 -3.57
CA GLU A 59 10.07 -20.45 -4.22
C GLU A 59 9.94 -19.86 -5.63
N ILE A 60 10.15 -18.54 -5.80
CA ILE A 60 10.15 -17.91 -7.12
C ILE A 60 11.18 -18.55 -8.04
N ARG A 61 12.40 -18.79 -7.53
CA ARG A 61 13.47 -19.42 -8.32
C ARG A 61 13.15 -20.88 -8.68
N ALA A 62 12.54 -21.63 -7.77
CA ALA A 62 12.11 -23.01 -8.01
C ALA A 62 11.05 -23.10 -9.14
N HIS A 63 10.24 -22.05 -9.33
CA HIS A 63 9.31 -21.93 -10.46
C HIS A 63 9.92 -21.29 -11.73
N GLY A 64 11.25 -21.13 -11.78
CA GLY A 64 11.96 -20.59 -12.94
C GLY A 64 11.97 -19.08 -13.06
N GLY A 65 11.48 -18.34 -12.06
CA GLY A 65 11.56 -16.88 -11.96
C GLY A 65 12.93 -16.42 -11.41
N GLN A 66 13.10 -15.09 -11.33
CA GLN A 66 14.29 -14.47 -10.76
C GLN A 66 13.92 -13.65 -9.53
N ALA A 67 14.56 -13.94 -8.40
CA ALA A 67 14.33 -13.21 -7.17
C ALA A 67 15.55 -13.17 -6.26
N VAL A 68 15.65 -12.12 -5.46
CA VAL A 68 16.64 -11.96 -4.39
C VAL A 68 15.94 -11.52 -3.11
N ALA A 69 16.38 -12.05 -1.97
CA ALA A 69 15.88 -11.67 -0.66
C ALA A 69 16.61 -10.44 -0.13
N HIS A 70 15.87 -9.58 0.60
CA HIS A 70 16.39 -8.44 1.33
C HIS A 70 15.75 -8.39 2.72
N SER A 71 16.54 -8.24 3.78
CA SER A 71 16.06 -8.25 5.19
C SER A 71 16.29 -6.93 5.93
N GLY A 72 16.57 -5.83 5.21
CA GLY A 72 16.75 -4.51 5.81
C GLY A 72 15.45 -3.89 6.33
N ASP A 73 15.56 -3.12 7.42
CA ASP A 73 14.43 -2.39 8.01
C ASP A 73 14.10 -1.14 7.17
N ILE A 74 12.99 -1.19 6.48
CA ILE A 74 12.49 -0.10 5.62
C ILE A 74 12.10 1.16 6.39
N THR A 75 12.04 1.12 7.71
CA THR A 75 11.75 2.27 8.57
C THR A 75 13.00 3.10 8.92
N THR A 76 14.17 2.64 8.48
CA THR A 76 15.45 3.34 8.57
C THR A 76 15.91 3.84 7.19
N THR A 77 16.67 4.91 7.19
CA THR A 77 17.24 5.47 5.95
C THR A 77 18.18 4.46 5.28
N GLU A 78 18.99 3.80 6.07
CA GLU A 78 19.98 2.80 5.63
C GLU A 78 19.30 1.58 5.01
N GLY A 79 18.27 1.03 5.67
CA GLY A 79 17.52 -0.12 5.19
C GLY A 79 16.74 0.19 3.91
N ALA A 80 16.11 1.36 3.83
CA ALA A 80 15.42 1.79 2.62
C ALA A 80 16.37 2.07 1.45
N ALA A 81 17.54 2.65 1.71
CA ALA A 81 18.57 2.85 0.71
C ALA A 81 19.15 1.52 0.21
N SER A 82 19.46 0.59 1.11
CA SER A 82 19.98 -0.74 0.74
C SER A 82 18.97 -1.55 -0.06
N LEU A 83 17.65 -1.37 0.20
CA LEU A 83 16.60 -2.02 -0.58
C LEU A 83 16.64 -1.61 -2.05
N VAL A 84 16.74 -0.31 -2.33
CA VAL A 84 16.88 0.21 -3.71
C VAL A 84 18.20 -0.25 -4.32
N ALA A 85 19.30 -0.17 -3.58
CA ALA A 85 20.62 -0.63 -4.03
C ALA A 85 20.59 -2.11 -4.41
N THR A 86 19.92 -2.98 -3.63
CA THR A 86 19.79 -4.41 -3.95
C THR A 86 19.14 -4.63 -5.34
N ALA A 87 18.13 -3.86 -5.70
CA ALA A 87 17.53 -3.96 -7.03
C ALA A 87 18.51 -3.55 -8.14
N LEU A 88 19.22 -2.43 -7.92
CA LEU A 88 20.17 -1.89 -8.89
C LEU A 88 21.41 -2.76 -9.06
N ASP A 89 21.97 -3.26 -7.95
CA ASP A 89 23.19 -4.09 -7.96
C ASP A 89 22.93 -5.49 -8.51
N THR A 90 21.74 -6.05 -8.26
CA THR A 90 21.40 -7.42 -8.68
C THR A 90 20.86 -7.45 -10.12
N PHE A 91 20.00 -6.50 -10.48
CA PHE A 91 19.26 -6.55 -11.73
C PHE A 91 19.51 -5.34 -12.65
N GLY A 92 20.30 -4.37 -12.21
CA GLY A 92 20.72 -3.22 -13.02
C GLY A 92 19.67 -2.10 -13.17
N ARG A 93 18.47 -2.25 -12.62
CA ARG A 93 17.35 -1.30 -12.74
C ARG A 93 16.34 -1.43 -11.61
N LEU A 94 15.45 -0.45 -11.51
CA LEU A 94 14.26 -0.51 -10.66
C LEU A 94 13.09 0.10 -11.42
N ASP A 95 12.04 -0.70 -11.67
CA ASP A 95 10.86 -0.26 -12.41
C ASP A 95 9.63 -0.09 -11.54
N THR A 96 9.53 -0.89 -10.47
CA THR A 96 8.34 -0.85 -9.61
C THR A 96 8.69 -1.00 -8.15
N LEU A 97 8.05 -0.20 -7.31
CA LEU A 97 8.07 -0.32 -5.86
C LEU A 97 6.66 -0.61 -5.34
N VAL A 98 6.48 -1.77 -4.72
CA VAL A 98 5.25 -2.14 -3.99
C VAL A 98 5.50 -1.99 -2.50
N ASN A 99 5.01 -0.92 -1.91
CA ASN A 99 5.03 -0.66 -0.48
C ASN A 99 3.85 -1.40 0.17
N ASN A 100 4.11 -2.53 0.82
CA ASN A 100 3.07 -3.37 1.42
C ASN A 100 3.32 -3.69 2.89
N ALA A 101 4.52 -3.57 3.41
CA ALA A 101 4.86 -3.94 4.78
C ALA A 101 3.96 -3.26 5.83
N GLY A 102 3.59 -4.03 6.85
CA GLY A 102 2.74 -3.55 7.93
C GLY A 102 2.41 -4.61 8.97
N PHE A 103 1.87 -4.17 10.10
CA PHE A 103 1.34 -5.00 11.19
C PHE A 103 0.25 -4.24 11.94
N LEU A 104 -0.44 -4.89 12.89
CA LEU A 104 -1.52 -4.31 13.67
C LEU A 104 -1.19 -4.28 15.17
N ARG A 105 -1.58 -3.17 15.82
CA ARG A 105 -1.66 -3.02 17.26
C ARG A 105 -2.98 -2.32 17.59
N ASP A 106 -4.06 -3.12 17.51
CA ASP A 106 -5.43 -2.62 17.65
C ASP A 106 -5.77 -2.38 19.13
N ARG A 107 -6.26 -1.18 19.42
CA ARG A 107 -6.76 -0.75 20.74
C ARG A 107 -7.86 0.29 20.55
N MET A 108 -8.84 0.26 21.43
CA MET A 108 -9.77 1.40 21.56
C MET A 108 -8.97 2.66 21.89
N LEU A 109 -9.37 3.81 21.35
CA LEU A 109 -8.63 5.07 21.44
C LEU A 109 -8.17 5.41 22.87
N VAL A 110 -9.04 5.18 23.87
CA VAL A 110 -8.75 5.47 25.27
C VAL A 110 -7.71 4.53 25.91
N ASN A 111 -7.41 3.41 25.25
CA ASN A 111 -6.46 2.39 25.73
C ASN A 111 -5.23 2.26 24.81
N LEU A 112 -5.15 3.11 23.79
CA LEU A 112 -4.02 3.12 22.84
C LEU A 112 -2.86 3.91 23.47
N ASP A 113 -1.76 3.25 23.73
CA ASP A 113 -0.55 3.89 24.26
C ASP A 113 0.33 4.49 23.14
N GLU A 114 1.32 5.29 23.56
CA GLU A 114 2.23 5.98 22.64
C GLU A 114 3.11 5.00 21.86
N ASP A 115 3.58 3.94 22.50
CA ASP A 115 4.45 2.93 21.86
C ASP A 115 3.70 2.16 20.75
N ASP A 116 2.43 1.81 20.97
CA ASP A 116 1.58 1.17 19.96
C ASP A 116 1.27 2.14 18.82
N TRP A 117 1.05 3.42 19.13
CA TRP A 117 0.86 4.45 18.12
C TRP A 117 2.12 4.63 17.27
N ASP A 118 3.25 4.90 17.88
CA ASP A 118 4.52 5.18 17.18
C ASP A 118 5.00 4.00 16.35
N ALA A 119 4.87 2.78 16.86
CA ALA A 119 5.24 1.58 16.14
C ALA A 119 4.44 1.42 14.83
N VAL A 120 3.12 1.64 14.86
CA VAL A 120 2.25 1.54 13.68
C VAL A 120 2.54 2.66 12.69
N ILE A 121 2.63 3.91 13.13
CA ILE A 121 2.98 5.06 12.26
C ILE A 121 4.36 4.84 11.63
N ARG A 122 5.34 4.39 12.40
CA ARG A 122 6.70 4.14 11.92
C ARG A 122 6.74 3.12 10.80
N VAL A 123 6.09 1.96 10.96
CA VAL A 123 6.17 0.91 9.94
C VAL A 123 5.29 1.23 8.74
N HIS A 124 4.05 1.66 8.96
CA HIS A 124 3.14 1.92 7.85
C HIS A 124 3.48 3.22 7.10
N LEU A 125 3.49 4.37 7.79
CA LEU A 125 3.64 5.66 7.10
C LEU A 125 5.10 5.96 6.75
N LYS A 126 6.00 5.89 7.72
CA LYS A 126 7.43 6.13 7.48
C LYS A 126 8.06 5.03 6.62
N GLY A 127 7.65 3.75 6.82
CA GLY A 127 8.13 2.62 6.02
C GLY A 127 7.61 2.59 4.58
N HIS A 128 6.56 3.35 4.23
CA HIS A 128 6.19 3.65 2.84
C HIS A 128 6.97 4.85 2.30
N PHE A 129 7.17 5.88 3.13
CA PHE A 129 7.86 7.11 2.72
C PHE A 129 9.33 6.88 2.36
N LEU A 130 10.11 6.17 3.20
CA LEU A 130 11.55 6.05 2.99
C LEU A 130 11.91 5.27 1.71
N PRO A 131 11.36 4.06 1.43
CA PRO A 131 11.61 3.40 0.15
C PRO A 131 11.16 4.24 -1.05
N LEU A 132 9.99 4.88 -0.97
CA LEU A 132 9.52 5.79 -2.02
C LEU A 132 10.49 6.93 -2.26
N ARG A 133 10.99 7.59 -1.21
CA ARG A 133 11.96 8.68 -1.31
C ARG A 133 13.25 8.26 -2.03
N HIS A 134 13.78 7.07 -1.69
CA HIS A 134 15.02 6.57 -2.30
C HIS A 134 14.80 6.15 -3.77
N ALA A 135 13.72 5.45 -4.07
CA ALA A 135 13.34 5.10 -5.43
C ALA A 135 13.07 6.35 -6.29
N ALA A 136 12.33 7.33 -5.77
CA ALA A 136 12.06 8.60 -6.45
C ALA A 136 13.34 9.39 -6.73
N ALA A 137 14.30 9.38 -5.81
CA ALA A 137 15.61 10.03 -6.03
C ALA A 137 16.39 9.37 -7.18
N HIS A 138 16.36 8.04 -7.26
CA HIS A 138 16.95 7.25 -8.35
C HIS A 138 16.28 7.60 -9.70
N TRP A 139 14.98 7.49 -9.83
CA TRP A 139 14.26 7.78 -11.08
C TRP A 139 14.40 9.25 -11.53
N ARG A 140 14.40 10.17 -10.57
CA ARG A 140 14.70 11.58 -10.88
C ARG A 140 16.10 11.75 -11.44
N ALA A 141 17.10 11.05 -10.92
CA ALA A 141 18.48 11.09 -11.43
C ALA A 141 18.55 10.50 -12.84
N GLU A 142 17.86 9.40 -13.10
CA GLU A 142 17.72 8.82 -14.43
C GLU A 142 17.11 9.80 -15.43
N ALA A 143 15.96 10.41 -15.08
CA ALA A 143 15.31 11.39 -15.94
C ALA A 143 16.22 12.59 -16.25
N LYS A 144 16.97 13.08 -15.27
CA LYS A 144 17.94 14.16 -15.46
C LYS A 144 19.14 13.76 -16.34
N SER A 145 19.49 12.49 -16.43
CA SER A 145 20.54 11.98 -17.32
C SER A 145 20.05 11.70 -18.75
N GLY A 146 18.80 12.07 -19.06
CA GLY A 146 18.23 11.89 -20.40
C GLY A 146 17.55 10.55 -20.65
N ARG A 147 17.48 9.66 -19.63
CA ARG A 147 16.64 8.46 -19.69
C ARG A 147 15.18 8.83 -19.44
N THR A 148 14.25 8.02 -19.90
CA THR A 148 12.82 8.21 -19.60
C THR A 148 12.37 7.05 -18.71
N PRO A 149 12.32 7.21 -17.38
CA PRO A 149 11.77 6.18 -16.52
C PRO A 149 10.31 5.85 -16.90
N ASP A 150 9.97 4.58 -16.91
CA ASP A 150 8.59 4.10 -16.95
C ASP A 150 8.32 3.37 -15.63
N ALA A 151 8.31 4.15 -14.55
CA ALA A 151 8.31 3.60 -13.20
C ALA A 151 6.92 3.63 -12.55
N ARG A 152 6.69 2.69 -11.62
CA ARG A 152 5.43 2.51 -10.90
C ARG A 152 5.66 2.44 -9.40
N VAL A 153 4.75 3.02 -8.64
CA VAL A 153 4.67 2.82 -7.19
C VAL A 153 3.25 2.41 -6.82
N ILE A 154 3.14 1.34 -6.07
CA ILE A 154 1.89 0.88 -5.50
C ILE A 154 2.01 0.92 -3.97
N ASN A 155 1.28 1.84 -3.36
CA ASN A 155 1.22 1.97 -1.90
C ASN A 155 0.02 1.20 -1.35
N THR A 156 0.20 0.48 -0.25
CA THR A 156 -0.88 -0.29 0.36
C THR A 156 -1.54 0.51 1.48
N SER A 157 -2.72 1.07 1.18
CA SER A 157 -3.63 1.66 2.15
C SER A 157 -4.56 0.58 2.75
N SER A 158 -5.80 0.91 3.07
CA SER A 158 -6.81 0.02 3.63
C SER A 158 -8.17 0.70 3.59
N GLY A 159 -9.26 -0.06 3.62
CA GLY A 159 -10.59 0.45 3.94
C GLY A 159 -10.61 1.27 5.24
N ALA A 160 -9.84 0.86 6.25
CA ALA A 160 -9.67 1.62 7.48
C ALA A 160 -9.04 3.01 7.27
N GLY A 161 -8.21 3.19 6.24
CA GLY A 161 -7.68 4.50 5.84
C GLY A 161 -8.66 5.34 5.02
N LEU A 162 -9.65 4.71 4.40
CA LEU A 162 -10.70 5.38 3.62
C LEU A 162 -11.84 5.87 4.51
N LEU A 163 -12.36 5.00 5.37
CA LEU A 163 -13.60 5.22 6.14
C LEU A 163 -13.38 5.21 7.67
N GLY A 164 -12.18 4.87 8.12
CA GLY A 164 -11.90 4.61 9.54
C GLY A 164 -12.31 3.20 9.96
N SER A 165 -11.78 2.75 11.11
CA SER A 165 -12.15 1.47 11.74
C SER A 165 -12.08 1.61 13.25
N VAL A 166 -13.14 1.18 13.95
CA VAL A 166 -13.22 1.22 15.41
C VAL A 166 -12.12 0.34 16.00
N GLY A 167 -11.40 0.85 17.00
CA GLY A 167 -10.26 0.16 17.63
C GLY A 167 -8.95 0.22 16.83
N GLN A 168 -8.91 0.91 15.69
CA GLN A 168 -7.75 1.02 14.80
C GLN A 168 -7.34 2.48 14.56
N GLY A 169 -7.35 3.33 15.58
CA GLY A 169 -7.06 4.75 15.43
C GLY A 169 -5.68 5.05 14.83
N ASN A 170 -4.63 4.37 15.32
CA ASN A 170 -3.26 4.45 14.80
C ASN A 170 -3.15 3.94 13.35
N TYR A 171 -3.74 2.78 13.08
CA TYR A 171 -3.72 2.13 11.76
C TYR A 171 -4.50 2.96 10.73
N SER A 172 -5.71 3.42 11.08
CA SER A 172 -6.54 4.28 10.21
C SER A 172 -5.81 5.58 9.86
N ALA A 173 -5.18 6.23 10.86
CA ALA A 173 -4.39 7.44 10.65
C ALA A 173 -3.21 7.19 9.70
N ALA A 174 -2.44 6.11 9.92
CA ALA A 174 -1.32 5.75 9.05
C ALA A 174 -1.78 5.47 7.61
N LYS A 175 -2.85 4.70 7.44
CA LYS A 175 -3.39 4.30 6.12
C LYS A 175 -4.02 5.47 5.36
N ALA A 176 -4.68 6.40 6.05
CA ALA A 176 -5.12 7.68 5.48
C ALA A 176 -3.92 8.56 5.07
N GLY A 177 -2.87 8.61 5.92
CA GLY A 177 -1.63 9.31 5.60
C GLY A 177 -0.93 8.78 4.34
N ILE A 178 -0.98 7.47 4.09
CA ILE A 178 -0.46 6.85 2.85
C ILE A 178 -1.23 7.34 1.62
N ILE A 179 -2.55 7.56 1.71
CA ILE A 179 -3.33 8.12 0.60
C ILE A 179 -2.86 9.54 0.29
N GLY A 180 -2.73 10.39 1.32
CA GLY A 180 -2.19 11.75 1.15
C GLY A 180 -0.78 11.75 0.53
N LEU A 181 0.13 10.89 1.02
CA LEU A 181 1.46 10.71 0.47
C LEU A 181 1.40 10.29 -1.01
N THR A 182 0.51 9.37 -1.37
CA THR A 182 0.32 8.89 -2.74
C THR A 182 -0.07 10.03 -3.68
N LEU A 183 -1.03 10.86 -3.30
CA LEU A 183 -1.53 11.96 -4.13
C LEU A 183 -0.45 13.02 -4.39
N VAL A 184 0.28 13.41 -3.33
CA VAL A 184 1.37 14.41 -3.45
C VAL A 184 2.51 13.84 -4.29
N ALA A 185 2.98 12.63 -3.98
CA ALA A 185 4.07 12.00 -4.71
C ALA A 185 3.73 11.75 -6.19
N ALA A 186 2.48 11.39 -6.50
CA ALA A 186 2.01 11.24 -7.88
C ALA A 186 2.15 12.56 -8.66
N ALA A 187 1.72 13.68 -8.08
CA ALA A 187 1.83 14.99 -8.71
C ALA A 187 3.29 15.44 -8.89
N GLU A 188 4.14 15.24 -7.86
CA GLU A 188 5.56 15.64 -7.90
C GLU A 188 6.39 14.83 -8.90
N MET A 189 6.10 13.52 -9.02
CA MET A 189 6.91 12.58 -9.78
C MET A 189 6.44 12.35 -11.23
N ALA A 190 5.24 12.79 -11.59
CA ALA A 190 4.68 12.61 -12.94
C ALA A 190 5.62 13.11 -14.05
N ARG A 191 6.26 14.28 -13.85
CA ARG A 191 7.22 14.86 -14.81
C ARG A 191 8.50 14.05 -15.01
N TYR A 192 8.75 13.05 -14.16
CA TYR A 192 9.89 12.14 -14.25
C TYR A 192 9.50 10.75 -14.78
N GLY A 193 8.27 10.58 -15.30
CA GLY A 193 7.78 9.31 -15.80
C GLY A 193 7.41 8.27 -14.73
N VAL A 194 7.15 8.72 -13.49
CA VAL A 194 6.77 7.85 -12.37
C VAL A 194 5.28 7.98 -12.10
N GLN A 195 4.58 6.86 -12.10
CA GLN A 195 3.14 6.79 -11.79
C GLN A 195 2.95 6.13 -10.41
N ILE A 196 2.18 6.79 -9.55
CA ILE A 196 2.04 6.39 -8.15
C ILE A 196 0.57 6.25 -7.81
N ASN A 197 0.17 5.07 -7.34
CA ASN A 197 -1.20 4.75 -6.96
C ASN A 197 -1.23 4.05 -5.59
N ALA A 198 -2.41 3.94 -5.01
CA ALA A 198 -2.62 3.17 -3.80
C ALA A 198 -3.67 2.08 -4.03
N ILE A 199 -3.54 0.98 -3.28
CA ILE A 199 -4.57 -0.03 -3.13
C ILE A 199 -5.09 -0.04 -1.70
N ALA A 200 -6.36 -0.38 -1.51
CA ALA A 200 -6.99 -0.68 -0.23
C ALA A 200 -7.51 -2.13 -0.30
N PRO A 201 -6.67 -3.11 0.02
CA PRO A 201 -7.03 -4.52 -0.13
C PRO A 201 -7.88 -5.03 1.04
N ALA A 202 -8.79 -5.97 0.76
CA ALA A 202 -9.40 -6.83 1.74
C ALA A 202 -9.01 -8.29 1.45
N ALA A 203 -8.33 -8.94 2.39
CA ALA A 203 -7.86 -10.32 2.25
C ALA A 203 -7.62 -10.98 3.61
N ARG A 204 -7.69 -12.31 3.64
CA ARG A 204 -7.30 -13.13 4.78
C ARG A 204 -5.78 -13.13 4.92
N THR A 205 -5.31 -12.65 6.06
CA THR A 205 -3.92 -12.66 6.46
C THR A 205 -3.83 -12.98 7.94
N ARG A 206 -2.66 -13.31 8.46
CA ARG A 206 -2.45 -13.47 9.91
C ARG A 206 -2.92 -12.27 10.74
N MET A 207 -2.96 -11.08 10.14
CA MET A 207 -3.44 -9.85 10.78
C MET A 207 -4.97 -9.82 10.85
N THR A 208 -5.64 -10.10 9.73
CA THR A 208 -7.10 -10.00 9.63
C THR A 208 -7.83 -11.18 10.26
N GLU A 209 -7.26 -12.39 10.26
CA GLU A 209 -7.82 -13.57 10.92
C GLU A 209 -8.02 -13.38 12.43
N ARG A 210 -7.12 -12.64 13.09
CA ARG A 210 -7.25 -12.37 14.54
C ARG A 210 -8.32 -11.32 14.84
N THR A 211 -8.48 -10.32 13.97
CA THR A 211 -9.38 -9.17 14.19
C THR A 211 -10.78 -9.44 13.66
N PHE A 212 -10.92 -10.19 12.56
CA PHE A 212 -12.16 -10.40 11.81
C PHE A 212 -12.44 -11.88 11.52
N ALA A 213 -12.23 -12.76 12.51
CA ALA A 213 -12.27 -14.22 12.33
C ALA A 213 -13.52 -14.73 11.58
N ALA A 214 -14.71 -14.17 11.86
CA ALA A 214 -15.96 -14.62 11.24
C ALA A 214 -16.03 -14.33 9.73
N THR A 215 -15.47 -13.19 9.27
CA THR A 215 -15.47 -12.80 7.85
C THR A 215 -14.26 -13.34 7.08
N MET A 216 -13.24 -13.83 7.82
CA MET A 216 -12.00 -14.36 7.27
C MET A 216 -11.96 -15.89 7.23
N ALA A 217 -13.08 -16.58 7.55
CA ALA A 217 -13.14 -18.03 7.47
C ALA A 217 -12.88 -18.51 6.03
N ALA A 218 -12.12 -19.61 5.90
CA ALA A 218 -11.93 -20.25 4.60
C ALA A 218 -13.26 -20.89 4.15
N PRO A 219 -13.61 -20.84 2.85
CA PRO A 219 -14.77 -21.52 2.32
C PRO A 219 -14.59 -23.04 2.36
N ALA A 220 -15.67 -23.78 2.04
CA ALA A 220 -15.59 -25.21 1.82
C ALA A 220 -14.72 -25.55 0.58
N ASP A 221 -14.22 -26.79 0.55
CA ASP A 221 -13.39 -27.25 -0.57
C ASP A 221 -14.11 -27.10 -1.92
N GLY A 222 -13.44 -26.46 -2.87
CA GLY A 222 -13.96 -26.23 -4.23
C GLY A 222 -14.78 -24.95 -4.42
N GLU A 223 -15.07 -24.20 -3.36
CA GLU A 223 -15.71 -22.88 -3.46
C GLU A 223 -14.68 -21.78 -3.68
N PHE A 224 -15.14 -20.67 -4.28
CA PHE A 224 -14.28 -19.48 -4.48
C PHE A 224 -13.91 -18.86 -3.12
N ASP A 225 -12.61 -18.84 -2.83
CA ASP A 225 -12.10 -18.18 -1.64
C ASP A 225 -12.04 -16.66 -1.83
N ALA A 226 -13.11 -15.97 -1.47
CA ALA A 226 -13.23 -14.52 -1.61
C ALA A 226 -12.17 -13.74 -0.84
N MET A 227 -11.61 -14.30 0.24
CA MET A 227 -10.60 -13.64 1.08
C MET A 227 -9.18 -14.12 0.82
N ALA A 228 -8.94 -14.91 -0.25
CA ALA A 228 -7.59 -15.31 -0.61
C ALA A 228 -6.73 -14.09 -0.98
N PRO A 229 -5.50 -13.94 -0.45
CA PRO A 229 -4.60 -12.83 -0.77
C PRO A 229 -4.31 -12.71 -2.27
N GLU A 230 -4.35 -13.82 -2.97
CA GLU A 230 -4.11 -13.94 -4.41
C GLU A 230 -5.12 -13.15 -5.24
N ASN A 231 -6.34 -12.89 -4.73
CA ASN A 231 -7.38 -12.12 -5.43
C ASN A 231 -7.00 -10.64 -5.64
N VAL A 232 -6.11 -10.11 -4.79
CA VAL A 232 -5.65 -8.71 -4.89
C VAL A 232 -4.49 -8.57 -5.87
N SER A 233 -3.69 -9.62 -6.04
CA SER A 233 -2.44 -9.59 -6.81
C SER A 233 -2.61 -9.22 -8.29
N PRO A 234 -3.67 -9.61 -9.02
CA PRO A 234 -3.86 -9.22 -10.42
C PRO A 234 -3.87 -7.70 -10.63
N LEU A 235 -4.50 -6.94 -9.72
CA LEU A 235 -4.49 -5.48 -9.79
C LEU A 235 -3.08 -4.91 -9.57
N VAL A 236 -2.33 -5.45 -8.61
CA VAL A 236 -0.95 -5.03 -8.34
C VAL A 236 -0.03 -5.34 -9.53
N VAL A 237 -0.18 -6.49 -10.13
CA VAL A 237 0.55 -6.89 -11.34
C VAL A 237 0.25 -5.93 -12.50
N TRP A 238 -1.03 -5.66 -12.77
CA TRP A 238 -1.42 -4.71 -13.81
C TRP A 238 -0.89 -3.30 -13.54
N LEU A 239 -1.02 -2.79 -12.31
CA LEU A 239 -0.47 -1.49 -11.92
C LEU A 239 1.07 -1.43 -12.02
N SER A 240 1.75 -2.58 -11.93
CA SER A 240 3.21 -2.70 -12.08
C SER A 240 3.66 -2.78 -13.54
N SER A 241 2.76 -3.04 -14.48
CA SER A 241 3.05 -3.22 -15.89
C SER A 241 3.08 -1.91 -16.68
N ALA A 242 3.51 -1.98 -17.94
CA ALA A 242 3.42 -0.87 -18.88
C ALA A 242 1.95 -0.56 -19.27
N ASP A 243 1.05 -1.53 -19.16
CA ASP A 243 -0.37 -1.39 -19.55
C ASP A 243 -1.15 -0.43 -18.65
N SER A 244 -0.59 -0.10 -17.45
CA SER A 244 -1.15 0.92 -16.56
C SER A 244 -0.69 2.35 -16.89
N ALA A 245 -0.10 2.58 -18.07
CA ALA A 245 0.37 3.90 -18.48
C ALA A 245 -0.72 4.96 -18.37
N GLY A 246 -0.39 6.11 -17.77
CA GLY A 246 -1.33 7.21 -17.53
C GLY A 246 -2.18 7.08 -16.27
N VAL A 247 -2.14 5.95 -15.56
CA VAL A 247 -2.86 5.77 -14.28
C VAL A 247 -1.97 6.24 -13.14
N THR A 248 -2.31 7.38 -12.54
CA THR A 248 -1.56 7.97 -11.42
C THR A 248 -2.48 8.75 -10.48
N GLY A 249 -2.14 8.85 -9.20
CA GLY A 249 -2.91 9.54 -8.18
C GLY A 249 -4.26 8.88 -7.89
N ARG A 250 -4.38 7.57 -8.10
CA ARG A 250 -5.63 6.83 -7.88
C ARG A 250 -5.52 5.92 -6.66
N VAL A 251 -6.67 5.68 -6.05
CA VAL A 251 -6.84 4.71 -4.98
C VAL A 251 -7.84 3.67 -5.46
N PHE A 252 -7.47 2.39 -5.36
CA PHE A 252 -8.31 1.27 -5.74
C PHE A 252 -8.59 0.39 -4.52
N GLU A 253 -9.85 0.12 -4.24
CA GLU A 253 -10.21 -0.96 -3.33
C GLU A 253 -10.25 -2.27 -4.12
N ALA A 254 -9.67 -3.34 -3.56
CA ALA A 254 -9.64 -4.66 -4.16
C ALA A 254 -10.05 -5.70 -3.13
N GLU A 255 -11.17 -6.38 -3.38
CA GLU A 255 -11.77 -7.37 -2.49
C GLU A 255 -12.42 -8.47 -3.32
N ALA A 256 -12.09 -9.71 -3.02
CA ALA A 256 -12.61 -10.87 -3.75
C ALA A 256 -12.40 -10.71 -5.28
N GLY A 257 -13.47 -10.75 -6.06
CA GLY A 257 -13.46 -10.49 -7.51
C GLY A 257 -13.82 -9.04 -7.90
N ARG A 258 -13.86 -8.10 -6.94
CA ARG A 258 -14.29 -6.72 -7.16
C ARG A 258 -13.13 -5.75 -7.09
N ILE A 259 -13.09 -4.81 -8.04
CA ILE A 259 -12.19 -3.66 -8.04
C ILE A 259 -13.05 -2.39 -8.07
N THR A 260 -12.79 -1.48 -7.14
CA THR A 260 -13.50 -0.19 -7.04
C THR A 260 -12.50 0.95 -7.10
N VAL A 261 -12.76 1.96 -7.91
CA VAL A 261 -12.01 3.23 -7.89
C VAL A 261 -12.59 4.11 -6.79
N MET A 262 -11.75 4.49 -5.83
CA MET A 262 -12.14 5.40 -4.76
C MET A 262 -11.95 6.84 -5.22
N GLU A 263 -13.03 7.61 -5.27
CA GLU A 263 -13.00 8.95 -5.86
C GLU A 263 -12.42 10.03 -4.93
N GLY A 264 -12.23 9.72 -3.66
CA GLY A 264 -11.62 10.61 -2.67
C GLY A 264 -12.54 11.74 -2.19
N TRP A 265 -11.95 12.76 -1.57
CA TRP A 265 -12.67 13.91 -1.07
C TRP A 265 -13.09 14.83 -2.23
N ARG A 266 -14.37 15.16 -2.29
CA ARG A 266 -14.96 16.14 -3.23
C ARG A 266 -15.61 17.27 -2.44
N PRO A 267 -15.54 18.52 -2.93
CA PRO A 267 -16.36 19.60 -2.36
C PRO A 267 -17.84 19.25 -2.44
N GLY A 268 -18.52 19.34 -1.31
CA GLY A 268 -19.96 19.23 -1.21
C GLY A 268 -20.65 20.59 -1.35
N PRO A 269 -21.86 20.73 -0.77
CA PRO A 269 -22.61 21.99 -0.75
C PRO A 269 -21.77 23.12 -0.15
N THR A 270 -21.80 24.29 -0.76
CA THR A 270 -20.97 25.45 -0.39
C THR A 270 -21.85 26.68 -0.11
N ALA A 271 -21.45 27.48 0.86
CA ALA A 271 -22.05 28.80 1.11
C ALA A 271 -20.92 29.83 1.18
N ASP A 272 -21.08 30.92 0.42
CA ASP A 272 -20.18 32.07 0.47
C ASP A 272 -21.00 33.31 0.81
N LYS A 273 -20.56 34.07 1.81
CA LYS A 273 -21.18 35.35 2.21
C LYS A 273 -20.48 36.55 1.56
N GLY A 274 -19.32 36.36 0.95
CA GLY A 274 -18.47 37.44 0.41
C GLY A 274 -17.85 38.34 1.48
N SER A 275 -17.98 37.98 2.78
CA SER A 275 -17.44 38.75 3.91
C SER A 275 -17.21 37.82 5.12
N ARG A 276 -16.60 38.34 6.22
CA ARG A 276 -16.38 37.57 7.44
C ARG A 276 -17.72 37.13 8.06
N TRP A 277 -17.81 35.85 8.40
CA TRP A 277 -18.90 35.27 9.16
C TRP A 277 -18.79 35.62 10.65
N THR A 278 -19.91 35.92 11.29
CA THR A 278 -20.00 35.80 12.74
C THR A 278 -20.19 34.33 13.13
N PRO A 279 -19.88 33.93 14.39
CA PRO A 279 -20.09 32.53 14.82
C PRO A 279 -21.53 32.03 14.64
N ALA A 280 -22.52 32.88 14.91
CA ALA A 280 -23.94 32.55 14.76
C ALA A 280 -24.32 32.30 13.29
N GLU A 281 -23.90 33.19 12.38
CA GLU A 281 -24.11 33.03 10.94
C GLU A 281 -23.41 31.77 10.40
N ALA A 282 -22.15 31.54 10.79
CA ALA A 282 -21.39 30.35 10.38
C ALA A 282 -22.11 29.07 10.82
N GLY A 283 -22.60 29.00 12.08
CA GLY A 283 -23.38 27.88 12.57
C GLY A 283 -24.69 27.66 11.82
N ALA A 284 -25.40 28.77 11.48
CA ALA A 284 -26.60 28.67 10.68
C ALA A 284 -26.36 28.20 9.23
N ALA A 285 -25.25 28.66 8.62
CA ALA A 285 -24.82 28.22 7.30
C ALA A 285 -24.44 26.74 7.30
N ALA A 286 -23.62 26.32 8.28
CA ALA A 286 -23.22 24.91 8.42
C ALA A 286 -24.41 23.96 8.56
N ARG A 287 -25.42 24.29 9.37
CA ARG A 287 -26.65 23.49 9.49
C ARG A 287 -27.42 23.36 8.18
N ARG A 288 -27.49 24.43 7.39
CA ARG A 288 -28.14 24.37 6.05
C ARG A 288 -27.37 23.50 5.07
N LEU A 289 -26.01 23.58 5.10
CA LEU A 289 -25.16 22.75 4.25
C LEU A 289 -25.27 21.27 4.61
N LEU A 290 -25.23 20.95 5.92
CA LEU A 290 -25.39 19.59 6.41
C LEU A 290 -26.75 18.98 6.08
N ALA A 291 -27.82 19.77 6.02
CA ALA A 291 -29.15 19.27 5.68
C ALA A 291 -29.32 18.80 4.21
N VAL A 292 -28.35 19.13 3.34
CA VAL A 292 -28.33 18.75 1.93
C VAL A 292 -27.05 18.06 1.50
N ALA A 293 -26.10 17.89 2.42
CA ALA A 293 -24.90 17.12 2.19
C ALA A 293 -25.21 15.62 2.20
N GLU A 294 -24.46 14.85 1.43
CA GLU A 294 -24.47 13.39 1.52
C GLU A 294 -23.94 12.93 2.89
N GLU A 295 -24.54 11.88 3.43
CA GLU A 295 -24.04 11.26 4.66
C GLU A 295 -22.63 10.66 4.43
N PRO A 296 -21.72 10.78 5.40
CA PRO A 296 -20.42 10.17 5.28
C PRO A 296 -20.53 8.65 5.26
N GLY A 297 -19.61 7.98 4.58
CA GLY A 297 -19.48 6.52 4.63
C GLY A 297 -19.32 6.03 6.07
N ALA A 298 -19.94 4.89 6.37
CA ALA A 298 -19.91 4.32 7.72
C ALA A 298 -18.49 3.88 8.10
N VAL A 299 -18.09 4.20 9.32
CA VAL A 299 -16.85 3.70 9.93
C VAL A 299 -16.98 2.20 10.18
N TYR A 300 -15.97 1.41 9.81
CA TYR A 300 -15.98 -0.03 10.05
C TYR A 300 -16.10 -0.34 11.55
N GLY A 301 -17.03 -1.25 11.91
CA GLY A 301 -17.28 -1.63 13.30
C GLY A 301 -18.08 -0.60 14.12
N ALA A 302 -18.53 0.51 13.55
CA ALA A 302 -19.52 1.38 14.18
C ALA A 302 -20.89 0.70 14.17
N ARG A 303 -21.62 0.78 15.30
CA ARG A 303 -22.98 0.25 15.48
C ARG A 303 -23.99 1.38 15.38
#